data_3f58d90a2f9f07a2efdd4739a8937b65
#
_entry.id   3f58d90a2f9f07a2efdd4739a8937b65
#
_cell.length_a   1.000
_cell.length_b   1.000
_cell.length_c   1.000
_cell.angle_alpha   90.00
_cell.angle_beta   90.00
_cell.angle_gamma   90.00
#
_symmetry.space_group_name_H-M   'P 1'
#
loop_
_entity.id
_entity.type
_entity.pdbx_description
1 polymer ?
#
loop_
_entity_poly.entity_id
_entity_poly.type
_entity_poly.pdbx_seq_one_letter_code
_entity_poly.pdbx_strand_id
1 'polypeptide(L)'
;MTSRSLLVLTLCLFFLAIAMALYVWQVRSRAQFEATMQKPQVVTPPSTGTPRQVTLWVAHDDPGVLRVQAVSIELSGERQRKTQEILRALLAIYTGKDSPHHLAPGADVRNVYFVNPGLVVVDVNAALADGQTSGILPEELMVTSFVQTLSSNSPEISRVKFLVDGKERETLAGHVDFSSEFEVSQMADLARQLSSE
;
A
#
# COMPACT_ATOMS: atom_id res chain seq x y z
N MET A 1 9.11 25.55 -54.17
CA MET A 1 8.41 24.82 -53.12
C MET A 1 7.04 25.42 -52.95
N THR A 2 5.98 24.70 -53.21
CA THR A 2 4.61 25.21 -53.19
C THR A 2 4.19 25.49 -51.74
N SER A 3 3.40 26.57 -51.50
CA SER A 3 2.96 26.97 -50.14
C SER A 3 2.29 25.87 -49.34
N ARG A 4 1.74 24.84 -49.99
CA ARG A 4 1.14 23.65 -49.39
C ARG A 4 2.18 22.73 -48.72
N SER A 5 3.38 22.55 -49.28
CA SER A 5 4.42 21.72 -48.69
C SER A 5 5.04 22.37 -47.43
N LEU A 6 5.12 23.69 -47.42
CA LEU A 6 5.54 24.46 -46.24
C LEU A 6 4.53 24.34 -45.08
N LEU A 7 3.25 24.40 -45.39
CA LEU A 7 2.15 24.23 -44.44
C LEU A 7 2.14 22.81 -43.80
N VAL A 8 2.33 21.78 -44.61
CA VAL A 8 2.41 20.40 -44.12
C VAL A 8 3.63 20.19 -43.22
N LEU A 9 4.78 20.78 -43.62
CA LEU A 9 6.02 20.68 -42.83
C LEU A 9 5.87 21.36 -41.45
N THR A 10 5.27 22.55 -41.40
CA THR A 10 5.03 23.26 -40.12
C THR A 10 4.05 22.53 -39.24
N LEU A 11 3.02 21.90 -39.82
CA LEU A 11 2.04 21.10 -39.06
C LEU A 11 2.70 19.84 -38.45
N CYS A 12 3.54 19.14 -39.21
CA CYS A 12 4.28 17.98 -38.72
C CYS A 12 5.25 18.37 -37.58
N LEU A 13 5.95 19.50 -37.70
CA LEU A 13 6.84 19.99 -36.64
C LEU A 13 6.06 20.35 -35.36
N PHE A 14 4.87 20.94 -35.52
CA PHE A 14 4.02 21.30 -34.39
C PHE A 14 3.51 20.05 -33.62
N PHE A 15 3.06 19.03 -34.35
CA PHE A 15 2.66 17.75 -33.73
C PHE A 15 3.83 17.03 -33.06
N LEU A 16 5.01 17.06 -33.66
CA LEU A 16 6.23 16.50 -33.08
C LEU A 16 6.60 17.22 -31.77
N ALA A 17 6.49 18.55 -31.74
CA ALA A 17 6.76 19.34 -30.54
C ALA A 17 5.75 19.04 -29.41
N ILE A 18 4.46 18.87 -29.73
CA ILE A 18 3.44 18.48 -28.74
C ILE A 18 3.71 17.08 -28.20
N ALA A 19 4.01 16.10 -29.07
CA ALA A 19 4.32 14.74 -28.67
C ALA A 19 5.55 14.70 -27.76
N MET A 20 6.57 15.49 -28.07
CA MET A 20 7.78 15.59 -27.25
C MET A 20 7.51 16.27 -25.91
N ALA A 21 6.66 17.30 -25.87
CA ALA A 21 6.25 17.97 -24.63
C ALA A 21 5.45 17.02 -23.70
N LEU A 22 4.53 16.25 -24.26
CA LEU A 22 3.76 15.24 -23.52
C LEU A 22 4.68 14.12 -23.00
N TYR A 23 5.62 13.67 -23.82
CA TYR A 23 6.60 12.65 -23.40
C TYR A 23 7.48 13.16 -22.25
N VAL A 24 8.01 14.38 -22.36
CA VAL A 24 8.82 15.00 -21.30
C VAL A 24 8.00 15.23 -20.03
N TRP A 25 6.73 15.64 -20.17
CA TRP A 25 5.83 15.79 -19.02
C TRP A 25 5.57 14.44 -18.33
N GLN A 26 5.33 13.38 -19.10
CA GLN A 26 5.13 12.01 -18.57
C GLN A 26 6.40 11.47 -17.90
N VAL A 27 7.58 11.70 -18.48
CA VAL A 27 8.86 11.30 -17.88
C VAL A 27 9.15 12.10 -16.61
N ARG A 28 8.87 13.42 -16.63
CA ARG A 28 9.06 14.27 -15.44
C ARG A 28 8.11 13.90 -14.29
N SER A 29 6.85 13.59 -14.59
CA SER A 29 5.90 13.16 -13.56
C SER A 29 6.34 11.84 -12.93
N ARG A 30 6.86 10.89 -13.71
CA ARG A 30 7.45 9.64 -13.19
C ARG A 30 8.72 9.90 -12.38
N ALA A 31 9.63 10.76 -12.87
CA ALA A 31 10.86 11.10 -12.17
C ALA A 31 10.61 11.87 -10.85
N GLN A 32 9.58 12.70 -10.80
CA GLN A 32 9.19 13.38 -9.55
C GLN A 32 8.61 12.40 -8.53
N PHE A 33 7.86 11.40 -8.99
CA PHE A 33 7.37 10.32 -8.14
C PHE A 33 8.53 9.48 -7.59
N GLU A 34 9.49 9.11 -8.45
CA GLU A 34 10.71 8.37 -8.04
C GLU A 34 11.65 9.22 -7.17
N ALA A 35 11.81 10.52 -7.44
CA ALA A 35 12.66 11.40 -6.62
C ALA A 35 12.05 11.68 -5.24
N THR A 36 10.72 11.63 -5.10
CA THR A 36 10.06 11.69 -3.79
C THR A 36 10.27 10.37 -3.01
N MET A 37 10.42 9.26 -3.73
CA MET A 37 10.74 7.95 -3.15
C MET A 37 12.24 7.78 -2.82
N GLN A 38 13.12 8.50 -3.51
CA GLN A 38 14.59 8.36 -3.37
C GLN A 38 15.25 9.44 -2.50
N LYS A 39 14.51 10.10 -1.59
CA LYS A 39 15.19 10.87 -0.55
C LYS A 39 16.05 9.91 0.27
N PRO A 40 17.39 10.10 0.33
CA PRO A 40 18.23 9.26 1.16
C PRO A 40 17.69 9.33 2.58
N GLN A 41 17.30 8.18 3.10
CA GLN A 41 16.89 8.04 4.47
C GLN A 41 18.10 8.40 5.33
N VAL A 42 18.09 9.61 5.87
CA VAL A 42 18.99 9.96 6.98
C VAL A 42 18.68 8.91 8.04
N VAL A 43 19.64 8.04 8.32
CA VAL A 43 19.57 7.08 9.43
C VAL A 43 19.47 7.93 10.70
N THR A 44 18.26 8.27 11.06
CA THR A 44 17.97 8.89 12.36
C THR A 44 18.19 7.79 13.40
N PRO A 45 18.95 8.07 14.50
CA PRO A 45 19.13 7.11 15.57
C PRO A 45 17.77 6.63 16.08
N PRO A 46 17.67 5.42 16.67
CA PRO A 46 16.41 4.87 17.13
C PRO A 46 15.71 5.90 18.00
N SER A 47 14.63 6.48 17.51
CA SER A 47 13.78 7.32 18.32
C SER A 47 13.21 6.41 19.39
N THR A 48 13.49 6.67 20.65
CA THR A 48 12.79 6.08 21.79
C THR A 48 11.31 6.42 21.61
N GLY A 49 10.59 5.51 20.98
CA GLY A 49 9.16 5.65 20.76
C GLY A 49 8.43 5.65 22.09
N THR A 50 7.34 6.39 22.19
CA THR A 50 6.48 6.29 23.37
C THR A 50 5.59 5.06 23.22
N PRO A 51 5.54 4.14 24.21
CA PRO A 51 4.63 3.01 24.19
C PRO A 51 3.18 3.49 24.00
N ARG A 52 2.51 3.00 22.98
CA ARG A 52 1.09 3.29 22.70
C ARG A 52 0.33 2.02 22.43
N GLN A 53 -0.89 1.98 22.89
CA GLN A 53 -1.81 0.91 22.57
C GLN A 53 -2.34 1.11 21.14
N VAL A 54 -2.22 0.08 20.32
CA VAL A 54 -2.72 0.03 18.95
C VAL A 54 -3.67 -1.14 18.79
N THR A 55 -4.61 -1.00 17.87
CA THR A 55 -5.59 -2.01 17.53
C THR A 55 -5.13 -2.73 16.25
N LEU A 56 -4.89 -4.03 16.33
CA LEU A 56 -4.56 -4.88 15.20
C LEU A 56 -5.75 -5.79 14.88
N TRP A 57 -6.10 -5.87 13.61
CA TRP A 57 -7.09 -6.81 13.09
C TRP A 57 -6.34 -8.01 12.52
N VAL A 58 -6.29 -9.09 13.27
CA VAL A 58 -5.49 -10.27 12.93
C VAL A 58 -6.33 -11.28 12.17
N ALA A 59 -5.87 -11.64 10.98
CA ALA A 59 -6.44 -12.70 10.16
C ALA A 59 -6.10 -14.07 10.76
N HIS A 60 -7.08 -14.96 10.77
CA HIS A 60 -6.95 -16.36 11.12
C HIS A 60 -7.50 -17.19 9.97
N ASP A 61 -6.65 -17.91 9.26
CA ASP A 61 -7.05 -18.74 8.12
C ASP A 61 -7.96 -19.89 8.53
N ASP A 62 -7.77 -20.43 9.73
CA ASP A 62 -8.64 -21.40 10.36
C ASP A 62 -9.20 -20.79 11.68
N PRO A 63 -10.52 -20.53 11.75
CA PRO A 63 -11.62 -20.91 10.83
C PRO A 63 -11.94 -19.92 9.71
N GLY A 64 -11.10 -18.97 9.34
CA GLY A 64 -11.35 -17.97 8.31
C GLY A 64 -11.97 -16.68 8.85
N VAL A 65 -11.45 -16.17 9.96
CA VAL A 65 -12.01 -15.02 10.68
C VAL A 65 -10.97 -13.94 10.96
N LEU A 66 -11.47 -12.72 11.23
CA LEU A 66 -10.67 -11.62 11.76
C LEU A 66 -10.89 -11.49 13.27
N ARG A 67 -9.79 -11.33 14.02
CA ARG A 67 -9.82 -11.07 15.47
C ARG A 67 -9.12 -9.78 15.82
N VAL A 68 -9.75 -8.99 16.68
CA VAL A 68 -9.18 -7.73 17.16
C VAL A 68 -8.25 -7.99 18.35
N GLN A 69 -7.04 -7.47 18.27
CA GLN A 69 -6.06 -7.51 19.35
C GLN A 69 -5.55 -6.11 19.68
N ALA A 70 -5.49 -5.78 20.96
CA ALA A 70 -4.86 -4.56 21.43
C ALA A 70 -3.42 -4.89 21.85
N VAL A 71 -2.44 -4.22 21.23
CA VAL A 71 -1.01 -4.45 21.47
C VAL A 71 -0.34 -3.14 21.84
N SER A 72 0.58 -3.16 22.81
CA SER A 72 1.39 -2.01 23.14
C SER A 72 2.71 -2.07 22.37
N ILE A 73 2.97 -1.07 21.52
CA ILE A 73 4.20 -0.96 20.73
C ILE A 73 4.82 0.43 20.88
N GLU A 74 6.12 0.53 20.74
CA GLU A 74 6.81 1.82 20.66
C GLU A 74 6.58 2.43 19.28
N LEU A 75 6.03 3.65 19.26
CA LEU A 75 5.69 4.37 18.04
C LEU A 75 6.48 5.65 17.91
N SER A 76 6.98 5.90 16.72
CA SER A 76 7.58 7.18 16.35
C SER A 76 6.55 8.32 16.33
N GLY A 77 7.02 9.56 16.48
CA GLY A 77 6.15 10.74 16.37
C GLY A 77 5.73 11.07 14.94
N GLU A 78 6.46 10.60 13.95
CA GLU A 78 6.19 10.85 12.54
C GLU A 78 5.04 9.96 12.03
N ARG A 79 4.03 10.56 11.41
CA ARG A 79 2.81 9.89 10.96
C ARG A 79 3.07 8.69 10.04
N GLN A 80 3.91 8.85 9.02
CA GLN A 80 4.24 7.78 8.07
C GLN A 80 4.92 6.62 8.77
N ARG A 81 5.96 6.90 9.54
CA ARG A 81 6.73 5.91 10.29
C ARG A 81 5.86 5.19 11.32
N LYS A 82 5.07 5.93 12.08
CA LYS A 82 4.10 5.37 13.02
C LYS A 82 3.17 4.35 12.34
N THR A 83 2.61 4.71 11.18
CA THR A 83 1.70 3.83 10.43
C THR A 83 2.43 2.59 9.90
N GLN A 84 3.66 2.75 9.43
CA GLN A 84 4.51 1.65 9.00
C GLN A 84 4.86 0.70 10.16
N GLU A 85 5.18 1.24 11.34
CA GLU A 85 5.46 0.47 12.56
C GLU A 85 4.25 -0.36 13.00
N ILE A 86 3.03 0.19 12.90
CA ILE A 86 1.78 -0.51 13.19
C ILE A 86 1.60 -1.70 12.23
N LEU A 87 1.77 -1.49 10.94
CA LEU A 87 1.66 -2.57 9.95
C LEU A 87 2.76 -3.63 10.11
N ARG A 88 3.98 -3.23 10.47
CA ARG A 88 5.06 -4.16 10.78
C ARG A 88 4.79 -4.99 12.02
N ALA A 89 4.13 -4.42 13.03
CA ALA A 89 3.69 -5.17 14.20
C ALA A 89 2.66 -6.25 13.83
N LEU A 90 1.73 -5.94 12.91
CA LEU A 90 0.81 -6.93 12.35
C LEU A 90 1.57 -8.01 11.56
N LEU A 91 2.50 -7.64 10.70
CA LEU A 91 3.33 -8.57 9.93
C LEU A 91 4.20 -9.48 10.82
N ALA A 92 4.66 -8.98 11.96
CA ALA A 92 5.42 -9.79 12.90
C ALA A 92 4.60 -10.99 13.44
N ILE A 93 3.27 -10.83 13.56
CA ILE A 93 2.37 -11.92 13.90
C ILE A 93 2.31 -12.94 12.76
N TYR A 94 2.22 -12.47 11.52
CA TYR A 94 2.06 -13.31 10.32
C TYR A 94 3.34 -14.04 9.90
N THR A 95 4.49 -13.50 10.20
CA THR A 95 5.79 -14.14 9.93
C THR A 95 6.31 -14.98 11.10
N GLY A 96 5.57 -15.00 12.20
CA GLY A 96 5.88 -15.79 13.38
C GLY A 96 5.70 -17.30 13.16
N LYS A 97 6.33 -18.10 14.02
CA LYS A 97 6.30 -19.58 13.93
C LYS A 97 4.88 -20.16 14.09
N ASP A 98 4.08 -19.56 14.96
CA ASP A 98 2.70 -19.98 15.26
C ASP A 98 1.69 -19.02 14.66
N SER A 99 1.98 -18.57 13.43
CA SER A 99 1.15 -17.59 12.73
C SER A 99 -0.26 -18.11 12.44
N PRO A 100 -1.31 -17.34 12.75
CA PRO A 100 -2.67 -17.70 12.38
C PRO A 100 -2.98 -17.44 10.89
N HIS A 101 -2.13 -16.64 10.22
CA HIS A 101 -2.18 -16.31 8.79
C HIS A 101 -0.75 -16.28 8.28
N HIS A 102 -0.29 -17.38 7.70
CA HIS A 102 1.12 -17.55 7.42
C HIS A 102 1.60 -16.79 6.19
N LEU A 103 2.58 -15.91 6.38
CA LEU A 103 3.31 -15.25 5.32
C LEU A 103 4.75 -15.77 5.21
N ALA A 104 5.30 -15.68 4.01
CA ALA A 104 6.69 -16.07 3.78
C ALA A 104 7.65 -15.21 4.63
N PRO A 105 8.79 -15.79 5.07
CA PRO A 105 9.85 -15.03 5.71
C PRO A 105 10.31 -13.88 4.83
N GLY A 106 10.51 -12.70 5.44
CA GLY A 106 10.94 -11.49 4.73
C GLY A 106 9.80 -10.64 4.17
N ALA A 107 8.52 -11.00 4.37
CA ALA A 107 7.39 -10.12 4.10
C ALA A 107 7.52 -8.82 4.91
N ASP A 108 7.46 -7.66 4.25
CA ASP A 108 7.61 -6.34 4.89
C ASP A 108 6.80 -5.25 4.20
N VAL A 109 6.48 -4.22 4.98
CA VAL A 109 5.97 -2.93 4.49
C VAL A 109 7.16 -2.01 4.26
N ARG A 110 7.42 -1.68 2.99
CA ARG A 110 8.53 -0.81 2.58
C ARG A 110 8.29 0.64 2.95
N ASN A 111 7.12 1.15 2.57
CA ASN A 111 6.75 2.55 2.80
C ASN A 111 5.23 2.71 2.95
N VAL A 112 4.85 3.83 3.56
CA VAL A 112 3.45 4.28 3.63
C VAL A 112 3.41 5.74 3.21
N TYR A 113 2.52 6.10 2.29
CA TYR A 113 2.36 7.47 1.80
C TYR A 113 0.94 7.95 2.06
N PHE A 114 0.81 9.13 2.66
CA PHE A 114 -0.47 9.80 2.83
C PHE A 114 -0.72 10.74 1.65
N VAL A 115 -1.77 10.44 0.89
CA VAL A 115 -2.21 11.24 -0.27
C VAL A 115 -3.55 11.87 0.09
N ASN A 116 -3.70 13.17 -0.07
CA ASN A 116 -4.95 13.87 0.27
C ASN A 116 -6.02 13.69 -0.83
N PRO A 117 -7.31 13.65 -0.46
CA PRO A 117 -7.87 13.51 0.88
C PRO A 117 -8.12 12.04 1.25
N GLY A 118 -7.64 11.62 2.44
CA GLY A 118 -8.01 10.32 3.04
C GLY A 118 -7.45 9.05 2.40
N LEU A 119 -6.65 9.16 1.35
CA LEU A 119 -6.00 8.05 0.67
C LEU A 119 -4.64 7.74 1.31
N VAL A 120 -4.41 6.48 1.63
CA VAL A 120 -3.10 5.96 2.01
C VAL A 120 -2.62 4.95 0.98
N VAL A 121 -1.39 5.11 0.54
CA VAL A 121 -0.71 4.15 -0.34
C VAL A 121 0.28 3.36 0.50
N VAL A 122 0.13 2.05 0.53
CA VAL A 122 0.99 1.10 1.25
C VAL A 122 1.85 0.35 0.23
N ASP A 123 3.16 0.57 0.27
CA ASP A 123 4.12 -0.15 -0.57
C ASP A 123 4.67 -1.34 0.22
N VAL A 124 4.31 -2.54 -0.22
CA VAL A 124 4.79 -3.81 0.32
C VAL A 124 5.86 -4.41 -0.58
N ASN A 125 6.66 -5.32 -0.06
CA ASN A 125 7.64 -6.02 -0.88
C ASN A 125 7.03 -7.24 -1.61
N ALA A 126 7.73 -7.73 -2.64
CA ALA A 126 7.32 -8.92 -3.38
C ALA A 126 7.19 -10.16 -2.48
N ALA A 127 8.03 -10.29 -1.44
CA ALA A 127 7.96 -11.42 -0.53
C ALA A 127 6.62 -11.52 0.21
N LEU A 128 5.96 -10.38 0.51
CA LEU A 128 4.62 -10.37 1.08
C LEU A 128 3.59 -10.87 0.05
N ALA A 129 3.60 -10.32 -1.15
CA ALA A 129 2.60 -10.63 -2.17
C ALA A 129 2.77 -12.05 -2.74
N ASP A 130 4.00 -12.49 -2.99
CA ASP A 130 4.31 -13.82 -3.54
C ASP A 130 4.28 -14.92 -2.46
N GLY A 131 4.47 -14.53 -1.20
CA GLY A 131 4.43 -15.45 -0.05
C GLY A 131 3.06 -15.62 0.57
N GLN A 132 2.05 -14.94 0.04
CA GLN A 132 0.66 -15.06 0.47
C GLN A 132 0.07 -16.40 0.03
N THR A 133 -0.71 -17.04 0.90
CA THR A 133 -1.52 -18.20 0.51
C THR A 133 -2.54 -17.77 -0.55
N SER A 134 -2.49 -18.38 -1.73
CA SER A 134 -3.42 -18.08 -2.81
C SER A 134 -4.82 -18.62 -2.49
N GLY A 135 -5.82 -17.80 -2.69
CA GLY A 135 -7.23 -18.14 -2.48
C GLY A 135 -8.06 -16.89 -2.16
N ILE A 136 -9.35 -16.94 -2.48
CA ILE A 136 -10.24 -15.78 -2.26
C ILE A 136 -10.22 -15.39 -0.78
N LEU A 137 -10.53 -16.31 0.12
CA LEU A 137 -10.66 -16.03 1.55
C LEU A 137 -9.33 -15.60 2.21
N PRO A 138 -8.18 -16.29 2.01
CA PRO A 138 -6.92 -15.83 2.60
C PRO A 138 -6.50 -14.44 2.11
N GLU A 139 -6.68 -14.14 0.82
CA GLU A 139 -6.34 -12.84 0.26
C GLU A 139 -7.28 -11.73 0.78
N GLU A 140 -8.59 -12.00 0.90
CA GLU A 140 -9.57 -11.08 1.50
C GLU A 140 -9.28 -10.82 2.98
N LEU A 141 -8.95 -11.86 3.75
CA LEU A 141 -8.54 -11.75 5.15
C LEU A 141 -7.32 -10.86 5.30
N MET A 142 -6.29 -11.06 4.46
CA MET A 142 -5.06 -10.25 4.47
C MET A 142 -5.36 -8.77 4.21
N VAL A 143 -6.06 -8.46 3.11
CA VAL A 143 -6.37 -7.08 2.73
C VAL A 143 -7.25 -6.40 3.78
N THR A 144 -8.29 -7.09 4.24
CA THR A 144 -9.21 -6.56 5.25
C THR A 144 -8.48 -6.31 6.57
N SER A 145 -7.60 -7.22 6.98
CA SER A 145 -6.74 -7.07 8.15
C SER A 145 -5.91 -5.78 8.09
N PHE A 146 -5.23 -5.53 6.97
CA PHE A 146 -4.42 -4.32 6.76
C PHE A 146 -5.28 -3.06 6.79
N VAL A 147 -6.36 -3.01 6.01
CA VAL A 147 -7.22 -1.84 5.90
C VAL A 147 -7.88 -1.51 7.24
N GLN A 148 -8.40 -2.51 7.97
CA GLN A 148 -9.03 -2.30 9.27
C GLN A 148 -8.01 -1.92 10.36
N THR A 149 -6.81 -2.48 10.32
CA THR A 149 -5.74 -2.05 11.22
C THR A 149 -5.36 -0.58 10.98
N LEU A 150 -5.25 -0.16 9.72
CA LEU A 150 -4.97 1.23 9.36
C LEU A 150 -6.07 2.17 9.85
N SER A 151 -7.32 1.90 9.51
CA SER A 151 -8.45 2.78 9.85
C SER A 151 -8.71 2.86 11.35
N SER A 152 -8.53 1.78 12.09
CA SER A 152 -8.69 1.75 13.54
C SER A 152 -7.65 2.61 14.29
N ASN A 153 -6.47 2.79 13.71
CA ASN A 153 -5.39 3.58 14.29
C ASN A 153 -5.24 4.98 13.68
N SER A 154 -5.92 5.25 12.57
CA SER A 154 -5.90 6.51 11.81
C SER A 154 -7.27 6.76 11.16
N PRO A 155 -8.25 7.30 11.92
CA PRO A 155 -9.65 7.42 11.45
C PRO A 155 -9.84 8.34 10.24
N GLU A 156 -8.85 9.16 9.92
CA GLU A 156 -8.84 10.01 8.75
C GLU A 156 -8.62 9.25 7.43
N ILE A 157 -8.22 7.97 7.49
CA ILE A 157 -8.05 7.13 6.31
C ILE A 157 -9.41 6.63 5.86
N SER A 158 -9.77 6.92 4.63
CA SER A 158 -11.02 6.47 4.00
C SER A 158 -10.78 5.48 2.86
N ARG A 159 -9.57 5.49 2.28
CA ARG A 159 -9.17 4.60 1.17
C ARG A 159 -7.73 4.14 1.33
N VAL A 160 -7.47 2.92 0.89
CA VAL A 160 -6.13 2.33 0.88
C VAL A 160 -5.83 1.79 -0.51
N LYS A 161 -4.65 2.10 -1.04
CA LYS A 161 -4.10 1.54 -2.27
C LYS A 161 -2.83 0.77 -1.93
N PHE A 162 -2.64 -0.38 -2.54
CA PHE A 162 -1.41 -1.14 -2.37
C PHE A 162 -0.51 -1.05 -3.60
N LEU A 163 0.79 -1.06 -3.34
CA LEU A 163 1.84 -1.23 -4.35
C LEU A 163 2.71 -2.41 -3.93
N VAL A 164 3.32 -3.07 -4.90
CA VAL A 164 4.32 -4.12 -4.68
C VAL A 164 5.63 -3.67 -5.30
N ASP A 165 6.66 -3.50 -4.47
CA ASP A 165 7.96 -2.94 -4.88
C ASP A 165 7.83 -1.61 -5.66
N GLY A 166 6.92 -0.74 -5.19
CA GLY A 166 6.66 0.57 -5.76
C GLY A 166 5.87 0.55 -7.08
N LYS A 167 5.28 -0.58 -7.46
CA LYS A 167 4.53 -0.75 -8.70
C LYS A 167 3.12 -1.24 -8.43
N GLU A 168 2.19 -0.89 -9.32
CA GLU A 168 0.86 -1.51 -9.32
C GLU A 168 0.96 -2.98 -9.69
N ARG A 169 0.08 -3.79 -9.09
CA ARG A 169 -0.06 -5.20 -9.35
C ARG A 169 -1.55 -5.50 -9.57
N GLU A 170 -1.89 -6.39 -10.49
CA GLU A 170 -3.29 -6.70 -10.83
C GLU A 170 -3.98 -7.44 -9.68
N THR A 171 -3.35 -8.47 -9.12
CA THR A 171 -3.90 -9.25 -8.02
C THR A 171 -2.88 -9.45 -6.91
N LEU A 172 -3.33 -9.70 -5.67
CA LEU A 172 -2.44 -10.00 -4.56
C LEU A 172 -1.70 -11.32 -4.80
N ALA A 173 -2.43 -12.42 -4.83
CA ALA A 173 -1.90 -13.76 -5.11
C ALA A 173 -2.78 -14.55 -6.11
N GLY A 174 -3.55 -13.84 -6.95
CA GLY A 174 -4.33 -14.38 -8.04
C GLY A 174 -5.84 -14.13 -7.97
N HIS A 175 -6.40 -13.66 -6.85
CA HIS A 175 -7.85 -13.53 -6.66
C HIS A 175 -8.30 -12.11 -6.32
N VAL A 176 -7.73 -11.46 -5.29
CA VAL A 176 -8.12 -10.12 -4.90
C VAL A 176 -7.50 -9.09 -5.82
N ASP A 177 -8.34 -8.21 -6.40
CA ASP A 177 -7.90 -7.09 -7.24
C ASP A 177 -7.07 -6.10 -6.43
N PHE A 178 -5.77 -6.05 -6.72
CA PHE A 178 -4.79 -5.20 -6.05
C PHE A 178 -4.52 -3.90 -6.82
N SER A 179 -5.10 -3.79 -8.02
CA SER A 179 -5.00 -2.59 -8.86
C SER A 179 -5.96 -1.48 -8.45
N SER A 180 -7.02 -1.82 -7.72
CA SER A 180 -8.04 -0.88 -7.24
C SER A 180 -7.71 -0.26 -5.88
N GLU A 181 -8.43 0.79 -5.50
CA GLU A 181 -8.42 1.35 -4.15
C GLU A 181 -9.45 0.61 -3.29
N PHE A 182 -9.09 0.32 -2.05
CA PHE A 182 -9.97 -0.31 -1.06
C PHE A 182 -10.65 0.76 -0.22
N GLU A 183 -11.97 0.86 -0.32
CA GLU A 183 -12.78 1.75 0.52
C GLU A 183 -12.89 1.17 1.94
N VAL A 184 -12.50 1.95 2.95
CA VAL A 184 -12.52 1.53 4.36
C VAL A 184 -13.93 1.09 4.79
N SER A 185 -14.98 1.76 4.32
CA SER A 185 -16.37 1.42 4.63
C SER A 185 -16.75 0.02 4.12
N GLN A 186 -16.36 -0.33 2.89
CA GLN A 186 -16.64 -1.65 2.33
C GLN A 186 -15.85 -2.73 3.06
N MET A 187 -14.58 -2.45 3.37
CA MET A 187 -13.75 -3.37 4.15
C MET A 187 -14.26 -3.55 5.58
N ALA A 188 -14.87 -2.53 6.18
CA ALA A 188 -15.53 -2.65 7.50
C ALA A 188 -16.76 -3.55 7.45
N ASP A 189 -17.53 -3.52 6.36
CA ASP A 189 -18.65 -4.43 6.16
C ASP A 189 -18.18 -5.88 6.01
N LEU A 190 -17.13 -6.10 5.23
CA LEU A 190 -16.51 -7.41 5.08
C LEU A 190 -15.91 -7.89 6.42
N ALA A 191 -15.21 -7.03 7.15
CA ALA A 191 -14.65 -7.36 8.46
C ALA A 191 -15.74 -7.82 9.45
N ARG A 192 -16.91 -7.19 9.45
CA ARG A 192 -18.05 -7.63 10.30
C ARG A 192 -18.54 -9.03 9.93
N GLN A 193 -18.58 -9.36 8.63
CA GLN A 193 -18.94 -10.70 8.17
C GLN A 193 -17.90 -11.73 8.59
N LEU A 194 -16.63 -11.39 8.46
CA LEU A 194 -15.51 -12.26 8.82
C LEU A 194 -15.26 -12.35 10.35
N SER A 195 -15.89 -11.51 11.16
CA SER A 195 -15.74 -11.52 12.62
C SER A 195 -16.94 -12.13 13.35
N SER A 196 -17.97 -12.58 12.64
CA SER A 196 -19.26 -12.98 13.18
C SER A 196 -19.37 -14.49 13.50
N GLU A 197 -18.30 -15.07 14.08
CA GLU A 197 -18.38 -16.39 14.74
C GLU A 197 -17.89 -16.35 16.18
#